data_80aac81ceb3a12d8a2981984003fb028
#
_entry.id   80aac81ceb3a12d8a2981984003fb028
#
_cell.length_a   1.000
_cell.length_b   1.000
_cell.length_c   1.000
_cell.angle_alpha   90.00
_cell.angle_beta   90.00
_cell.angle_gamma   90.00
#
_symmetry.space_group_name_H-M   'P 1'
#
loop_
_entity.id
_entity.type
_entity.pdbx_description
1 polymer ?
#
loop_
_entity_poly.entity_id
_entity_poly.type
_entity_poly.pdbx_seq_one_letter_code
_entity_poly.pdbx_strand_id
1 'polypeptide(L)'
;MPVVGPDCNADFSVPEDECRTPTAEWNAAIDCLCPGRVVESLRMVGTLINATAILIGGVVGLTAKKPLSPVHQMALKVLLGAYTVYAGLSASWQGLNGNPGQILKQLGTILLALMLGNLTGKLLRIQKSLNHLGQFAKGRITRATPANSRRFSEGFLTCSILFCLTPVGIIGSLQDGLSGNFKPLAIKAVMDGLATMALVTSFGWSALLSIVPVVAGQGTLTLLAHWAQPWLHKNALVDPLDATAGLLVFCVALIILDLKKIELADYLPSLVFAPLLAWLWR
;
A
#
# COMPACT_ATOMS: atom_id res chain seq x y z
N MET A 1 -8.80 -41.54 -9.58
CA MET A 1 -8.78 -41.61 -8.12
C MET A 1 -9.20 -40.23 -7.62
N PRO A 2 -10.34 -40.08 -6.95
CA PRO A 2 -10.81 -38.78 -6.46
C PRO A 2 -10.03 -38.39 -5.21
N VAL A 3 -9.58 -37.14 -5.18
CA VAL A 3 -8.94 -36.52 -4.01
C VAL A 3 -10.04 -36.21 -3.02
N VAL A 4 -10.02 -36.95 -1.90
CA VAL A 4 -10.90 -36.74 -0.73
C VAL A 4 -10.43 -35.46 -0.05
N GLY A 5 -11.31 -34.46 0.00
CA GLY A 5 -11.11 -33.27 0.83
C GLY A 5 -11.29 -33.62 2.32
N PRO A 6 -10.66 -32.87 3.23
CA PRO A 6 -10.78 -33.15 4.67
C PRO A 6 -12.21 -32.89 5.15
N ASP A 7 -12.80 -33.90 5.74
CA ASP A 7 -14.12 -33.88 6.40
C ASP A 7 -14.10 -32.90 7.59
N CYS A 8 -15.02 -31.95 7.60
CA CYS A 8 -15.28 -31.03 8.72
C CYS A 8 -16.07 -31.68 9.87
N ASN A 9 -15.81 -32.94 10.20
CA ASN A 9 -16.45 -33.65 11.30
C ASN A 9 -15.44 -34.34 12.22
N ALA A 10 -14.29 -33.72 12.47
CA ALA A 10 -13.42 -34.18 13.54
C ALA A 10 -13.80 -33.48 14.84
N ASP A 11 -14.31 -34.28 15.82
CA ASP A 11 -14.56 -33.90 17.20
C ASP A 11 -13.37 -33.13 17.80
N PHE A 12 -13.54 -31.82 17.91
CA PHE A 12 -12.60 -30.96 18.63
C PHE A 12 -13.16 -30.79 20.04
N SER A 13 -12.82 -31.70 20.94
CA SER A 13 -13.00 -31.55 22.38
C SER A 13 -11.98 -30.51 22.87
N VAL A 14 -12.40 -29.26 22.98
CA VAL A 14 -11.65 -28.20 23.68
C VAL A 14 -11.80 -28.46 25.18
N PRO A 15 -10.69 -28.44 25.97
CA PRO A 15 -10.77 -28.51 27.42
C PRO A 15 -11.52 -27.31 27.98
N GLU A 16 -12.51 -27.52 28.85
CA GLU A 16 -13.41 -26.50 29.41
C GLU A 16 -12.72 -25.44 30.31
N ASP A 17 -11.41 -25.50 30.53
CA ASP A 17 -10.73 -24.71 31.54
C ASP A 17 -10.09 -23.39 31.00
N GLU A 18 -10.11 -23.14 29.69
CA GLU A 18 -9.50 -21.93 29.09
C GLU A 18 -10.48 -20.84 28.61
N CYS A 19 -11.79 -21.03 28.76
CA CYS A 19 -12.81 -20.06 28.33
C CYS A 19 -13.27 -19.15 29.46
N ARG A 20 -12.46 -18.15 29.87
CA ARG A 20 -12.90 -17.09 30.81
C ARG A 20 -12.38 -15.71 30.58
N THR A 21 -12.28 -15.26 29.32
CA THR A 21 -12.18 -13.82 29.05
C THR A 21 -13.14 -13.42 27.93
N PRO A 22 -13.90 -12.31 28.08
CA PRO A 22 -14.87 -11.84 27.07
C PRO A 22 -14.25 -11.53 25.71
N THR A 23 -12.94 -11.32 25.65
CA THR A 23 -12.18 -11.09 24.42
C THR A 23 -11.91 -12.39 23.63
N ALA A 24 -11.91 -13.56 24.29
CA ALA A 24 -11.70 -14.83 23.63
C ALA A 24 -12.96 -15.29 22.87
N GLU A 25 -14.16 -14.99 23.39
CA GLU A 25 -15.42 -15.33 22.72
C GLU A 25 -15.64 -14.55 21.42
N TRP A 26 -15.25 -13.27 21.37
CA TRP A 26 -15.32 -12.48 20.15
C TRP A 26 -14.35 -12.97 19.07
N ASN A 27 -13.16 -13.39 19.45
CA ASN A 27 -12.19 -13.94 18.51
C ASN A 27 -12.62 -15.34 18.01
N ALA A 28 -13.12 -16.18 18.88
CA ALA A 28 -13.64 -17.50 18.51
C ALA A 28 -14.91 -17.42 17.64
N ALA A 29 -15.80 -16.46 17.88
CA ALA A 29 -16.97 -16.23 17.04
C ALA A 29 -16.61 -15.70 15.63
N ILE A 30 -15.51 -14.98 15.51
CA ILE A 30 -14.97 -14.53 14.22
C ILE A 30 -14.28 -15.68 13.48
N ASP A 31 -13.61 -16.58 14.20
CA ASP A 31 -12.94 -17.76 13.63
C ASP A 31 -13.94 -18.87 13.23
N CYS A 32 -15.12 -18.95 13.87
CA CYS A 32 -16.18 -19.90 13.49
C CYS A 32 -17.00 -19.51 12.25
N LEU A 33 -16.90 -18.26 11.74
CA LEU A 33 -17.45 -17.86 10.45
C LEU A 33 -16.44 -18.20 9.35
N CYS A 34 -16.24 -19.48 9.01
CA CYS A 34 -15.41 -19.97 7.90
C CYS A 34 -14.61 -18.87 7.15
N PRO A 35 -13.49 -18.37 7.69
CA PRO A 35 -12.81 -17.23 7.09
C PRO A 35 -12.07 -17.60 5.80
N GLY A 36 -11.85 -18.89 5.54
CA GLY A 36 -11.02 -19.33 4.42
C GLY A 36 -11.56 -19.04 3.02
N ARG A 37 -12.88 -18.88 2.87
CA ARG A 37 -13.49 -18.73 1.52
C ARG A 37 -13.89 -17.28 1.19
N VAL A 38 -14.20 -16.47 2.19
CA VAL A 38 -14.56 -15.05 1.98
C VAL A 38 -13.31 -14.19 1.91
N VAL A 39 -12.26 -14.53 2.66
CA VAL A 39 -10.98 -13.77 2.65
C VAL A 39 -10.16 -14.03 1.39
N GLU A 40 -10.25 -15.22 0.78
CA GLU A 40 -9.58 -15.47 -0.51
C GLU A 40 -10.16 -14.64 -1.67
N SER A 41 -11.45 -14.29 -1.61
CA SER A 41 -12.10 -13.48 -2.65
C SER A 41 -11.83 -11.97 -2.55
N LEU A 42 -11.26 -11.47 -1.45
CA LEU A 42 -11.10 -10.04 -1.15
C LEU A 42 -9.64 -9.58 -1.04
N ARG A 43 -8.69 -10.27 -1.70
CA ARG A 43 -7.26 -9.89 -1.63
C ARG A 43 -6.86 -8.67 -2.48
N MET A 44 -7.83 -7.84 -2.88
CA MET A 44 -7.61 -6.55 -3.55
C MET A 44 -8.29 -5.40 -2.78
N VAL A 45 -8.44 -5.57 -1.46
CA VAL A 45 -9.16 -4.60 -0.61
C VAL A 45 -8.57 -3.21 -0.74
N GLY A 46 -7.25 -3.09 -0.66
CA GLY A 46 -6.57 -1.81 -0.77
C GLY A 46 -6.78 -1.14 -2.14
N THR A 47 -6.69 -1.90 -3.23
CA THR A 47 -6.93 -1.39 -4.58
C THR A 47 -8.36 -0.92 -4.77
N LEU A 48 -9.36 -1.67 -4.24
CA LEU A 48 -10.77 -1.29 -4.31
C LEU A 48 -11.06 -0.03 -3.48
N ILE A 49 -10.48 0.07 -2.27
CA ILE A 49 -10.58 1.27 -1.43
C ILE A 49 -10.00 2.48 -2.18
N ASN A 50 -8.85 2.32 -2.85
CA ASN A 50 -8.25 3.42 -3.61
C ASN A 50 -9.11 3.84 -4.80
N ALA A 51 -9.62 2.88 -5.57
CA ALA A 51 -10.53 3.16 -6.70
C ALA A 51 -11.81 3.88 -6.25
N THR A 52 -12.43 3.43 -5.17
CA THR A 52 -13.63 4.07 -4.60
C THR A 52 -13.35 5.48 -4.08
N ALA A 53 -12.19 5.70 -3.45
CA ALA A 53 -11.80 7.02 -2.97
C ALA A 53 -11.57 8.02 -4.13
N ILE A 54 -10.93 7.58 -5.23
CA ILE A 54 -10.79 8.39 -6.45
C ILE A 54 -12.17 8.72 -7.04
N LEU A 55 -13.08 7.74 -7.08
CA LEU A 55 -14.44 7.96 -7.57
C LEU A 55 -15.20 8.98 -6.72
N ILE A 56 -15.21 8.79 -5.39
CA ILE A 56 -15.88 9.69 -4.46
C ILE A 56 -15.25 11.10 -4.54
N GLY A 57 -13.93 11.20 -4.49
CA GLY A 57 -13.21 12.47 -4.60
C GLY A 57 -13.51 13.20 -5.90
N GLY A 58 -13.59 12.47 -7.02
CA GLY A 58 -13.94 13.01 -8.33
C GLY A 58 -15.38 13.51 -8.39
N VAL A 59 -16.35 12.71 -7.92
CA VAL A 59 -17.76 13.13 -7.87
C VAL A 59 -17.95 14.35 -6.97
N VAL A 60 -17.35 14.33 -5.78
CA VAL A 60 -17.39 15.48 -4.86
C VAL A 60 -16.74 16.70 -5.50
N GLY A 61 -15.60 16.56 -6.16
CA GLY A 61 -14.91 17.67 -6.82
C GLY A 61 -15.69 18.26 -8.02
N LEU A 62 -16.46 17.44 -8.75
CA LEU A 62 -17.34 17.90 -9.82
C LEU A 62 -18.58 18.64 -9.30
N THR A 63 -19.08 18.26 -8.14
CA THR A 63 -20.33 18.82 -7.55
C THR A 63 -20.04 19.96 -6.57
N ALA A 64 -18.91 19.94 -5.88
CA ALA A 64 -18.54 20.97 -4.90
C ALA A 64 -18.20 22.30 -5.59
N LYS A 65 -18.90 23.35 -5.19
CA LYS A 65 -18.64 24.72 -5.69
C LYS A 65 -17.36 25.37 -5.11
N LYS A 66 -16.82 24.82 -4.03
CA LYS A 66 -15.63 25.37 -3.32
C LYS A 66 -14.66 24.25 -2.96
N PRO A 67 -13.34 24.47 -3.13
CA PRO A 67 -12.34 23.52 -2.67
C PRO A 67 -12.33 23.42 -1.13
N LEU A 68 -11.77 22.34 -0.59
CA LEU A 68 -11.59 22.19 0.86
C LEU A 68 -10.76 23.35 1.44
N SER A 69 -11.20 23.87 2.57
CA SER A 69 -10.47 24.92 3.30
C SER A 69 -9.04 24.44 3.65
N PRO A 70 -8.01 25.32 3.56
CA PRO A 70 -6.64 24.99 3.90
C PRO A 70 -6.48 24.41 5.32
N VAL A 71 -7.30 24.84 6.27
CA VAL A 71 -7.32 24.33 7.64
C VAL A 71 -7.69 22.86 7.69
N HIS A 72 -8.75 22.46 6.96
CA HIS A 72 -9.18 21.05 6.89
C HIS A 72 -8.15 20.18 6.15
N GLN A 73 -7.51 20.71 5.10
CA GLN A 73 -6.44 20.01 4.40
C GLN A 73 -5.24 19.74 5.33
N MET A 74 -4.86 20.71 6.14
CA MET A 74 -3.78 20.58 7.12
C MET A 74 -4.14 19.53 8.20
N ALA A 75 -5.34 19.60 8.75
CA ALA A 75 -5.81 18.65 9.76
C ALA A 75 -5.80 17.20 9.22
N LEU A 76 -6.32 16.99 8.00
CA LEU A 76 -6.28 15.69 7.33
C LEU A 76 -4.85 15.19 7.12
N LYS A 77 -3.93 16.08 6.72
CA LYS A 77 -2.52 15.74 6.51
C LYS A 77 -1.87 15.25 7.80
N VAL A 78 -2.12 15.95 8.93
CA VAL A 78 -1.58 15.55 10.24
C VAL A 78 -2.16 14.22 10.70
N LEU A 79 -3.47 14.00 10.56
CA LEU A 79 -4.14 12.74 10.92
C LEU A 79 -3.62 11.57 10.07
N LEU A 80 -3.51 11.77 8.75
CA LEU A 80 -2.95 10.76 7.84
C LEU A 80 -1.49 10.46 8.16
N GLY A 81 -0.69 11.47 8.45
CA GLY A 81 0.71 11.30 8.87
C GLY A 81 0.83 10.48 10.15
N ALA A 82 0.05 10.83 11.18
CA ALA A 82 0.02 10.10 12.45
C ALA A 82 -0.42 8.62 12.27
N TYR A 83 -1.48 8.40 11.49
CA TYR A 83 -1.93 7.03 11.17
C TYR A 83 -0.88 6.26 10.37
N THR A 84 -0.17 6.93 9.46
CA THR A 84 0.92 6.31 8.66
C THR A 84 2.10 5.90 9.54
N VAL A 85 2.46 6.70 10.56
CA VAL A 85 3.45 6.32 11.58
C VAL A 85 3.03 5.01 12.25
N TYR A 86 1.81 4.97 12.76
CA TYR A 86 1.28 3.76 13.41
C TYR A 86 1.28 2.55 12.46
N ALA A 87 0.79 2.71 11.23
CA ALA A 87 0.73 1.63 10.25
C ALA A 87 2.13 1.10 9.88
N GLY A 88 3.10 1.99 9.68
CA GLY A 88 4.48 1.63 9.35
C GLY A 88 5.17 0.88 10.48
N LEU A 89 5.09 1.40 11.70
CA LEU A 89 5.69 0.77 12.88
C LEU A 89 5.02 -0.56 13.22
N SER A 90 3.68 -0.64 13.12
CA SER A 90 2.92 -1.88 13.33
C SER A 90 3.33 -2.97 12.33
N ALA A 91 3.44 -2.63 11.04
CA ALA A 91 3.88 -3.58 10.01
C ALA A 91 5.34 -4.03 10.24
N SER A 92 6.23 -3.10 10.61
CA SER A 92 7.63 -3.43 10.92
C SER A 92 7.73 -4.36 12.13
N TRP A 93 6.93 -4.11 13.17
CA TRP A 93 6.92 -4.94 14.37
C TRP A 93 6.41 -6.35 14.12
N GLN A 94 5.36 -6.52 13.29
CA GLN A 94 4.81 -7.82 12.93
C GLN A 94 5.79 -8.69 12.13
N GLY A 95 6.71 -8.07 11.37
CA GLY A 95 7.76 -8.79 10.65
C GLY A 95 9.00 -9.13 11.49
N LEU A 96 9.04 -8.74 12.78
CA LEU A 96 10.15 -9.03 13.70
C LEU A 96 9.71 -10.10 14.70
N ASN A 97 10.23 -11.31 14.55
CA ASN A 97 9.84 -12.46 15.36
C ASN A 97 11.06 -13.17 15.97
N GLY A 98 10.89 -13.72 17.18
CA GLY A 98 11.86 -14.60 17.84
C GLY A 98 12.55 -13.99 19.05
N ASN A 99 13.69 -14.59 19.44
CA ASN A 99 14.50 -14.16 20.57
C ASN A 99 15.23 -12.83 20.30
N PRO A 100 15.64 -12.06 21.32
CA PRO A 100 16.32 -10.77 21.15
C PRO A 100 17.51 -10.79 20.17
N GLY A 101 18.28 -11.87 20.16
CA GLY A 101 19.40 -12.05 19.21
C GLY A 101 18.92 -12.23 17.76
N GLN A 102 17.80 -12.90 17.56
CA GLN A 102 17.20 -13.07 16.22
C GLN A 102 16.61 -11.74 15.72
N ILE A 103 15.94 -11.00 16.60
CA ILE A 103 15.41 -9.66 16.28
C ILE A 103 16.56 -8.72 15.89
N LEU A 104 17.67 -8.74 16.61
CA LEU A 104 18.85 -7.92 16.27
C LEU A 104 19.45 -8.31 14.91
N LYS A 105 19.52 -9.62 14.62
CA LYS A 105 19.97 -10.12 13.31
C LYS A 105 19.02 -9.66 12.20
N GLN A 106 17.70 -9.76 12.42
CA GLN A 106 16.67 -9.30 11.46
C GLN A 106 16.77 -7.80 11.21
N LEU A 107 16.90 -6.99 12.25
CA LEU A 107 17.11 -5.54 12.13
C LEU A 107 18.37 -5.21 11.32
N GLY A 108 19.48 -5.91 11.59
CA GLY A 108 20.71 -5.77 10.80
C GLY A 108 20.51 -6.10 9.32
N THR A 109 19.78 -7.18 9.04
CA THR A 109 19.42 -7.59 7.65
C THR A 109 18.58 -6.53 6.95
N ILE A 110 17.57 -5.98 7.63
CA ILE A 110 16.69 -4.96 7.09
C ILE A 110 17.47 -3.66 6.81
N LEU A 111 18.31 -3.22 7.75
CA LEU A 111 19.15 -2.04 7.57
C LEU A 111 20.11 -2.21 6.39
N LEU A 112 20.73 -3.38 6.26
CA LEU A 112 21.60 -3.68 5.13
C LEU A 112 20.81 -3.70 3.80
N ALA A 113 19.61 -4.29 3.80
CA ALA A 113 18.73 -4.28 2.64
C ALA A 113 18.34 -2.85 2.22
N LEU A 114 18.01 -1.98 3.19
CA LEU A 114 17.72 -0.57 2.93
C LEU A 114 18.92 0.18 2.37
N MET A 115 20.13 -0.07 2.88
CA MET A 115 21.37 0.54 2.37
C MET A 115 21.67 0.10 0.93
N LEU A 116 21.61 -1.21 0.66
CA LEU A 116 21.82 -1.76 -0.67
C LEU A 116 20.73 -1.31 -1.65
N GLY A 117 19.47 -1.29 -1.18
CA GLY A 117 18.34 -0.80 -1.96
C GLY A 117 18.51 0.65 -2.37
N ASN A 118 18.87 1.52 -1.43
CA ASN A 118 19.12 2.94 -1.71
C ASN A 118 20.30 3.14 -2.67
N LEU A 119 21.39 2.37 -2.49
CA LEU A 119 22.56 2.45 -3.37
C LEU A 119 22.19 2.06 -4.80
N THR A 120 21.49 0.94 -4.97
CA THR A 120 21.04 0.45 -6.28
C THR A 120 19.99 1.36 -6.90
N GLY A 121 19.04 1.88 -6.11
CA GLY A 121 18.04 2.82 -6.57
C GLY A 121 18.64 4.13 -7.09
N LYS A 122 19.64 4.67 -6.39
CA LYS A 122 20.40 5.85 -6.83
C LYS A 122 21.23 5.57 -8.09
N LEU A 123 21.83 4.38 -8.19
CA LEU A 123 22.57 3.97 -9.37
C LEU A 123 21.64 3.87 -10.59
N LEU A 124 20.46 3.28 -10.42
CA LEU A 124 19.42 3.17 -11.44
C LEU A 124 18.66 4.49 -11.67
N ARG A 125 18.89 5.51 -10.83
CA ARG A 125 18.24 6.83 -10.88
C ARG A 125 16.72 6.74 -10.84
N ILE A 126 16.15 5.80 -10.05
CA ILE A 126 14.71 5.51 -10.00
C ILE A 126 13.93 6.77 -9.60
N GLN A 127 14.34 7.46 -8.54
CA GLN A 127 13.69 8.68 -8.07
C GLN A 127 13.74 9.80 -9.13
N LYS A 128 14.88 9.94 -9.85
CA LYS A 128 15.00 10.94 -10.92
C LYS A 128 14.02 10.68 -12.07
N SER A 129 13.87 9.41 -12.46
CA SER A 129 12.92 9.01 -13.50
C SER A 129 11.47 9.31 -13.08
N LEU A 130 11.09 8.97 -11.82
CA LEU A 130 9.78 9.30 -11.29
C LEU A 130 9.55 10.79 -11.14
N ASN A 131 10.55 11.55 -10.70
CA ASN A 131 10.47 13.01 -10.62
C ASN A 131 10.28 13.65 -12.01
N HIS A 132 10.94 13.12 -13.05
CA HIS A 132 10.77 13.60 -14.42
C HIS A 132 9.33 13.37 -14.92
N LEU A 133 8.77 12.19 -14.67
CA LEU A 133 7.36 11.88 -14.97
C LEU A 133 6.40 12.77 -14.18
N GLY A 134 6.68 13.01 -12.89
CA GLY A 134 5.90 13.94 -12.07
C GLY A 134 5.94 15.39 -12.57
N GLN A 135 7.12 15.86 -13.02
CA GLN A 135 7.26 17.19 -13.64
C GLN A 135 6.52 17.30 -14.97
N PHE A 136 6.58 16.25 -15.79
CA PHE A 136 5.80 16.17 -17.02
C PHE A 136 4.30 16.28 -16.73
N ALA A 137 3.78 15.53 -15.74
CA ALA A 137 2.39 15.60 -15.31
C ALA A 137 2.04 17.01 -14.79
N LYS A 138 2.89 17.61 -13.95
CA LYS A 138 2.68 18.97 -13.43
C LYS A 138 2.67 20.02 -14.55
N GLY A 139 3.54 19.91 -15.54
CA GLY A 139 3.57 20.81 -16.69
C GLY A 139 2.29 20.73 -17.53
N ARG A 140 1.60 19.59 -17.55
CA ARG A 140 0.28 19.43 -18.18
C ARG A 140 -0.83 20.08 -17.39
N ILE A 141 -0.78 20.02 -16.04
CA ILE A 141 -1.75 20.69 -15.17
C ILE A 141 -1.71 22.20 -15.38
N THR A 142 -0.52 22.80 -15.43
CA THR A 142 -0.36 24.26 -15.58
C THR A 142 -0.75 24.77 -16.97
N ARG A 143 -0.74 23.93 -18.00
CA ARG A 143 -1.10 24.28 -19.38
C ARG A 143 -2.54 23.96 -19.74
N ALA A 144 -3.32 23.35 -18.84
CA ALA A 144 -4.70 22.98 -19.10
C ALA A 144 -5.58 24.20 -19.30
N THR A 145 -5.90 24.53 -20.56
CA THR A 145 -6.80 25.61 -20.94
C THR A 145 -8.27 25.10 -21.08
N PRO A 146 -9.30 25.93 -20.81
CA PRO A 146 -10.69 25.46 -20.67
C PRO A 146 -11.38 24.82 -21.89
N ALA A 147 -10.81 24.88 -23.08
CA ALA A 147 -11.56 24.66 -24.31
C ALA A 147 -10.89 23.77 -25.36
N ASN A 148 -10.59 22.48 -25.09
CA ASN A 148 -10.28 21.57 -26.20
C ASN A 148 -10.34 20.08 -25.83
N SER A 149 -10.60 19.21 -26.83
CA SER A 149 -10.56 17.74 -26.75
C SER A 149 -9.20 17.18 -26.28
N ARG A 150 -8.11 17.94 -26.45
CA ARG A 150 -6.80 17.66 -25.86
C ARG A 150 -6.81 17.61 -24.33
N ARG A 151 -7.66 18.39 -23.68
CA ARG A 151 -7.80 18.46 -22.23
C ARG A 151 -8.20 17.09 -21.64
N PHE A 152 -9.03 16.33 -22.33
CA PHE A 152 -9.46 15.00 -21.90
C PHE A 152 -8.28 14.02 -21.81
N SER A 153 -7.52 13.88 -22.91
CA SER A 153 -6.34 12.99 -22.95
C SER A 153 -5.26 13.44 -21.96
N GLU A 154 -5.05 14.75 -21.81
CA GLU A 154 -4.07 15.31 -20.87
C GLU A 154 -4.47 15.05 -19.41
N GLY A 155 -5.74 15.20 -19.05
CA GLY A 155 -6.24 14.91 -17.71
C GLY A 155 -6.12 13.45 -17.35
N PHE A 156 -6.57 12.57 -18.25
CA PHE A 156 -6.44 11.12 -18.07
C PHE A 156 -4.98 10.67 -17.86
N LEU A 157 -4.09 11.07 -18.76
CA LEU A 157 -2.66 10.69 -18.68
C LEU A 157 -1.98 11.26 -17.42
N THR A 158 -2.26 12.52 -17.10
CA THR A 158 -1.68 13.18 -15.94
C THR A 158 -2.07 12.50 -14.64
N CYS A 159 -3.37 12.26 -14.45
CA CYS A 159 -3.88 11.59 -13.25
C CYS A 159 -3.41 10.14 -13.17
N SER A 160 -3.39 9.43 -14.29
CA SER A 160 -2.87 8.06 -14.37
C SER A 160 -1.42 7.96 -13.92
N ILE A 161 -0.55 8.85 -14.43
CA ILE A 161 0.86 8.91 -14.04
C ILE A 161 1.00 9.24 -12.56
N LEU A 162 0.28 10.25 -12.07
CA LEU A 162 0.36 10.68 -10.67
C LEU A 162 -0.08 9.57 -9.71
N PHE A 163 -1.15 8.84 -10.02
CA PHE A 163 -1.71 7.86 -9.09
C PHE A 163 -1.06 6.47 -9.20
N CYS A 164 -0.60 6.05 -10.39
CA CYS A 164 0.01 4.74 -10.58
C CYS A 164 1.47 4.70 -10.14
N LEU A 165 2.25 5.77 -10.37
CA LEU A 165 3.70 5.75 -10.21
C LEU A 165 4.19 6.24 -8.83
N THR A 166 3.33 6.20 -7.81
CA THR A 166 3.74 6.54 -6.45
C THR A 166 4.41 5.33 -5.78
N PRO A 167 5.57 5.52 -5.11
CA PRO A 167 6.22 4.46 -4.36
C PRO A 167 5.31 3.80 -3.31
N VAL A 168 4.44 4.60 -2.68
CA VAL A 168 3.44 4.10 -1.70
C VAL A 168 2.46 3.13 -2.35
N GLY A 169 2.07 3.37 -3.61
CA GLY A 169 1.20 2.47 -4.36
C GLY A 169 1.84 1.10 -4.57
N ILE A 170 3.13 1.08 -4.92
CA ILE A 170 3.89 -0.16 -5.12
C ILE A 170 4.04 -0.93 -3.80
N ILE A 171 4.51 -0.26 -2.74
CA ILE A 171 4.69 -0.87 -1.41
C ILE A 171 3.38 -1.40 -0.88
N GLY A 172 2.31 -0.59 -0.97
CA GLY A 172 1.00 -0.96 -0.46
C GLY A 172 0.35 -2.11 -1.24
N SER A 173 0.51 -2.16 -2.58
CA SER A 173 0.02 -3.28 -3.39
C SER A 173 0.75 -4.58 -3.07
N LEU A 174 2.06 -4.52 -2.82
CA LEU A 174 2.83 -5.69 -2.39
C LEU A 174 2.36 -6.20 -1.02
N GLN A 175 2.18 -5.31 -0.03
CA GLN A 175 1.70 -5.70 1.30
C GLN A 175 0.25 -6.22 1.28
N ASP A 176 -0.62 -5.61 0.47
CA ASP A 176 -2.01 -6.08 0.30
C ASP A 176 -2.04 -7.50 -0.28
N GLY A 177 -1.17 -7.79 -1.27
CA GLY A 177 -1.07 -9.10 -1.90
C GLY A 177 -0.38 -10.17 -1.05
N LEU A 178 0.68 -9.82 -0.32
CA LEU A 178 1.51 -10.77 0.44
C LEU A 178 0.93 -11.08 1.82
N SER A 179 0.59 -10.04 2.58
CA SER A 179 0.17 -10.14 3.98
C SER A 179 -1.28 -9.72 4.24
N GLY A 180 -2.01 -9.27 3.21
CA GLY A 180 -3.35 -8.72 3.36
C GLY A 180 -3.37 -7.36 4.07
N ASN A 181 -2.22 -6.70 4.22
CA ASN A 181 -2.11 -5.42 4.88
C ASN A 181 -2.48 -4.28 3.92
N PHE A 182 -3.75 -3.93 3.85
CA PHE A 182 -4.28 -2.86 2.99
C PHE A 182 -4.05 -1.43 3.55
N LYS A 183 -3.55 -1.27 4.78
CA LYS A 183 -3.41 0.04 5.45
C LYS A 183 -2.64 1.08 4.62
N PRO A 184 -1.49 0.78 3.98
CA PRO A 184 -0.79 1.77 3.16
C PRO A 184 -1.59 2.22 1.92
N LEU A 185 -2.35 1.30 1.30
CA LEU A 185 -3.24 1.66 0.19
C LEU A 185 -4.46 2.47 0.66
N ALA A 186 -4.96 2.23 1.87
CA ALA A 186 -6.04 3.03 2.45
C ALA A 186 -5.58 4.48 2.71
N ILE A 187 -4.34 4.67 3.21
CA ILE A 187 -3.74 6.00 3.36
C ILE A 187 -3.63 6.69 2.00
N LYS A 188 -3.09 5.97 1.02
CA LYS A 188 -2.97 6.45 -0.35
C LYS A 188 -4.33 6.80 -0.96
N ALA A 189 -5.35 6.00 -0.70
CA ALA A 189 -6.71 6.22 -1.18
C ALA A 189 -7.27 7.59 -0.76
N VAL A 190 -7.06 7.97 0.51
CA VAL A 190 -7.47 9.31 0.98
C VAL A 190 -6.70 10.39 0.25
N MET A 191 -5.39 10.22 0.06
CA MET A 191 -4.56 11.20 -0.66
C MET A 191 -4.97 11.31 -2.13
N ASP A 192 -5.18 10.20 -2.81
CA ASP A 192 -5.59 10.16 -4.23
C ASP A 192 -7.01 10.73 -4.40
N GLY A 193 -7.94 10.44 -3.47
CA GLY A 193 -9.28 11.01 -3.48
C GLY A 193 -9.28 12.54 -3.34
N LEU A 194 -8.50 13.08 -2.40
CA LEU A 194 -8.33 14.52 -2.22
C LEU A 194 -7.66 15.18 -3.43
N ALA A 195 -6.64 14.52 -4.00
CA ALA A 195 -5.98 15.00 -5.21
C ALA A 195 -6.94 14.99 -6.40
N THR A 196 -7.75 13.94 -6.55
CA THR A 196 -8.75 13.84 -7.62
C THR A 196 -9.79 14.95 -7.49
N MET A 197 -10.28 15.23 -6.27
CA MET A 197 -11.20 16.33 -6.00
C MET A 197 -10.66 17.69 -6.50
N ALA A 198 -9.35 17.93 -6.35
CA ALA A 198 -8.71 19.13 -6.87
C ALA A 198 -8.50 19.06 -8.40
N LEU A 199 -8.10 17.91 -8.94
CA LEU A 199 -7.74 17.75 -10.36
C LEU A 199 -8.96 17.79 -11.28
N VAL A 200 -10.15 17.34 -10.82
CA VAL A 200 -11.38 17.42 -11.63
C VAL A 200 -11.81 18.86 -11.90
N THR A 201 -11.44 19.82 -11.07
CA THR A 201 -11.69 21.25 -11.33
C THR A 201 -10.89 21.75 -12.55
N SER A 202 -9.71 21.18 -12.78
CA SER A 202 -8.82 21.53 -13.90
C SER A 202 -9.07 20.68 -15.14
N PHE A 203 -9.33 19.39 -15.01
CA PHE A 203 -9.43 18.44 -16.13
C PHE A 203 -10.84 17.88 -16.37
N GLY A 204 -11.79 18.19 -15.49
CA GLY A 204 -13.14 17.64 -15.57
C GLY A 204 -13.16 16.12 -15.30
N TRP A 205 -14.16 15.45 -15.88
CA TRP A 205 -14.40 14.03 -15.65
C TRP A 205 -13.30 13.09 -16.17
N SER A 206 -12.38 13.58 -17.03
CA SER A 206 -11.25 12.77 -17.52
C SER A 206 -10.32 12.32 -16.41
N ALA A 207 -10.23 13.08 -15.30
CA ALA A 207 -9.46 12.68 -14.13
C ALA A 207 -10.03 11.42 -13.46
N LEU A 208 -11.36 11.20 -13.51
CA LEU A 208 -11.99 9.98 -12.97
C LEU A 208 -11.61 8.72 -13.74
N LEU A 209 -11.36 8.80 -15.03
CA LEU A 209 -10.95 7.66 -15.84
C LEU A 209 -9.58 7.09 -15.43
N SER A 210 -8.78 7.84 -14.67
CA SER A 210 -7.54 7.32 -14.09
C SER A 210 -7.76 6.14 -13.12
N ILE A 211 -9.00 5.88 -12.69
CA ILE A 211 -9.37 4.68 -11.95
C ILE A 211 -8.95 3.41 -12.72
N VAL A 212 -9.15 3.40 -14.04
CA VAL A 212 -8.86 2.21 -14.87
C VAL A 212 -7.36 1.81 -14.79
N PRO A 213 -6.39 2.67 -15.12
CA PRO A 213 -4.98 2.32 -14.98
C PRO A 213 -4.54 2.13 -13.52
N VAL A 214 -5.18 2.80 -12.55
CA VAL A 214 -4.89 2.58 -11.11
C VAL A 214 -5.30 1.16 -10.70
N VAL A 215 -6.52 0.73 -11.01
CA VAL A 215 -6.98 -0.63 -10.71
C VAL A 215 -6.15 -1.66 -11.48
N ALA A 216 -5.85 -1.42 -12.75
CA ALA A 216 -5.00 -2.31 -13.53
C ALA A 216 -3.58 -2.42 -12.94
N GLY A 217 -2.92 -1.31 -12.65
CA GLY A 217 -1.54 -1.30 -12.15
C GLY A 217 -1.41 -1.86 -10.74
N GLN A 218 -2.17 -1.31 -9.80
CA GLN A 218 -2.15 -1.77 -8.40
C GLN A 218 -2.71 -3.19 -8.27
N GLY A 219 -3.81 -3.49 -8.96
CA GLY A 219 -4.40 -4.82 -8.96
C GLY A 219 -3.46 -5.88 -9.52
N THR A 220 -2.75 -5.59 -10.61
CA THR A 220 -1.74 -6.51 -11.17
C THR A 220 -0.61 -6.75 -10.16
N LEU A 221 -0.10 -5.70 -9.50
CA LEU A 221 0.95 -5.84 -8.48
C LEU A 221 0.46 -6.67 -7.29
N THR A 222 -0.76 -6.43 -6.80
CA THR A 222 -1.37 -7.18 -5.70
C THR A 222 -1.54 -8.65 -6.06
N LEU A 223 -2.01 -8.96 -7.28
CA LEU A 223 -2.16 -10.34 -7.76
C LEU A 223 -0.82 -11.05 -7.94
N LEU A 224 0.18 -10.37 -8.49
CA LEU A 224 1.53 -10.94 -8.63
C LEU A 224 2.15 -11.21 -7.25
N ALA A 225 1.98 -10.30 -6.30
CA ALA A 225 2.42 -10.48 -4.93
C ALA A 225 1.71 -11.67 -4.28
N HIS A 226 0.41 -11.79 -4.50
CA HIS A 226 -0.37 -12.93 -4.01
C HIS A 226 0.09 -14.27 -4.60
N TRP A 227 0.38 -14.33 -5.89
CA TRP A 227 0.93 -15.54 -6.51
C TRP A 227 2.30 -15.92 -5.96
N ALA A 228 3.13 -14.93 -5.62
CA ALA A 228 4.44 -15.17 -5.01
C ALA A 228 4.34 -15.59 -3.53
N GLN A 229 3.23 -15.27 -2.84
CA GLN A 229 3.04 -15.47 -1.40
C GLN A 229 3.30 -16.92 -0.94
N PRO A 230 2.76 -18.00 -1.57
CA PRO A 230 2.97 -19.36 -1.07
C PRO A 230 4.45 -19.76 -1.09
N TRP A 231 5.18 -19.33 -2.11
CA TRP A 231 6.62 -19.60 -2.21
C TRP A 231 7.42 -18.80 -1.16
N LEU A 232 7.11 -17.52 -0.99
CA LEU A 232 7.73 -16.65 0.01
C LEU A 232 7.45 -17.14 1.43
N HIS A 233 6.22 -17.56 1.70
CA HIS A 233 5.80 -18.09 3.01
C HIS A 233 6.54 -19.40 3.34
N LYS A 234 6.60 -20.34 2.38
CA LYS A 234 7.32 -21.60 2.54
C LYS A 234 8.80 -21.39 2.87
N ASN A 235 9.38 -20.30 2.38
CA ASN A 235 10.77 -19.94 2.62
C ASN A 235 10.96 -18.91 3.76
N ALA A 236 9.92 -18.59 4.55
CA ALA A 236 9.92 -17.59 5.63
C ALA A 236 10.57 -16.25 5.19
N LEU A 237 10.23 -15.78 3.97
CA LEU A 237 10.74 -14.55 3.37
C LEU A 237 9.74 -13.39 3.43
N VAL A 238 8.51 -13.65 3.89
CA VAL A 238 7.44 -12.63 4.02
C VAL A 238 7.77 -11.67 5.15
N ASP A 239 8.21 -12.18 6.32
CA ASP A 239 8.49 -11.36 7.50
C ASP A 239 9.56 -10.27 7.24
N PRO A 240 10.77 -10.59 6.67
CA PRO A 240 11.76 -9.58 6.32
C PRO A 240 11.24 -8.55 5.31
N LEU A 241 10.39 -8.99 4.38
CA LEU A 241 9.79 -8.11 3.38
C LEU A 241 8.79 -7.15 4.03
N ASP A 242 7.88 -7.65 4.88
CA ASP A 242 6.88 -6.85 5.59
C ASP A 242 7.54 -5.87 6.56
N ALA A 243 8.58 -6.29 7.29
CA ALA A 243 9.31 -5.39 8.17
C ALA A 243 10.01 -4.26 7.39
N THR A 244 10.63 -4.58 6.25
CA THR A 244 11.26 -3.59 5.37
C THR A 244 10.21 -2.64 4.78
N ALA A 245 9.10 -3.17 4.27
CA ALA A 245 8.00 -2.39 3.73
C ALA A 245 7.37 -1.47 4.80
N GLY A 246 7.24 -1.96 6.05
CA GLY A 246 6.76 -1.17 7.18
C GLY A 246 7.64 0.04 7.47
N LEU A 247 8.98 -0.12 7.45
CA LEU A 247 9.91 1.01 7.61
C LEU A 247 9.82 2.00 6.44
N LEU A 248 9.60 1.52 5.22
CA LEU A 248 9.35 2.42 4.08
C LEU A 248 8.04 3.20 4.25
N VAL A 249 6.99 2.56 4.76
CA VAL A 249 5.72 3.24 5.10
C VAL A 249 5.92 4.26 6.21
N PHE A 250 6.75 3.97 7.22
CA PHE A 250 7.15 4.97 8.21
C PHE A 250 7.87 6.17 7.57
N CYS A 251 8.78 5.93 6.61
CA CYS A 251 9.41 7.03 5.85
C CYS A 251 8.38 7.86 5.06
N VAL A 252 7.29 7.25 4.57
CA VAL A 252 6.17 7.99 3.95
C VAL A 252 5.53 8.96 4.94
N ALA A 253 5.35 8.55 6.20
CA ALA A 253 4.80 9.44 7.23
C ALA A 253 5.64 10.71 7.40
N LEU A 254 6.98 10.58 7.38
CA LEU A 254 7.89 11.74 7.47
C LEU A 254 7.73 12.69 6.29
N ILE A 255 7.42 12.15 5.11
CA ILE A 255 7.13 12.95 3.90
C ILE A 255 5.77 13.64 4.03
N ILE A 256 4.72 12.91 4.46
CA ILE A 256 3.36 13.44 4.64
C ILE A 256 3.35 14.58 5.66
N LEU A 257 4.09 14.43 6.75
CA LEU A 257 4.21 15.43 7.81
C LEU A 257 5.16 16.59 7.47
N ASP A 258 5.74 16.61 6.26
CA ASP A 258 6.77 17.58 5.81
C ASP A 258 8.01 17.67 6.72
N LEU A 259 8.28 16.62 7.51
CA LEU A 259 9.43 16.59 8.42
C LEU A 259 10.75 16.40 7.66
N LYS A 260 10.75 15.56 6.63
CA LYS A 260 11.94 15.28 5.80
C LYS A 260 11.56 14.91 4.38
N LYS A 261 12.28 15.44 3.40
CA LYS A 261 12.19 15.00 1.98
C LYS A 261 13.06 13.76 1.81
N ILE A 262 12.44 12.61 1.62
CA ILE A 262 13.11 11.32 1.41
C ILE A 262 12.87 10.88 -0.03
N GLU A 263 13.92 10.46 -0.71
CA GLU A 263 13.86 9.89 -2.07
C GLU A 263 13.38 8.43 -1.99
N LEU A 264 12.12 8.23 -1.61
CA LEU A 264 11.55 6.93 -1.26
C LEU A 264 11.64 5.91 -2.39
N ALA A 265 11.55 6.36 -3.64
CA ALA A 265 11.62 5.46 -4.79
C ALA A 265 12.99 4.79 -4.94
N ASP A 266 14.07 5.43 -4.50
CA ASP A 266 15.41 4.84 -4.52
C ASP A 266 15.55 3.70 -3.49
N TYR A 267 14.64 3.61 -2.52
CA TYR A 267 14.59 2.51 -1.56
C TYR A 267 13.74 1.31 -2.03
N LEU A 268 12.96 1.41 -3.12
CA LEU A 268 12.13 0.29 -3.61
C LEU A 268 12.92 -1.01 -3.85
N PRO A 269 14.16 -1.00 -4.37
CA PRO A 269 14.93 -2.23 -4.52
C PRO A 269 15.19 -2.98 -3.21
N SER A 270 15.11 -2.31 -2.05
CA SER A 270 15.27 -2.96 -0.74
C SER A 270 14.23 -4.06 -0.48
N LEU A 271 13.04 -3.95 -1.10
CA LEU A 271 12.01 -4.98 -1.02
C LEU A 271 12.42 -6.29 -1.69
N VAL A 272 13.37 -6.25 -2.61
CA VAL A 272 13.98 -7.43 -3.24
C VAL A 272 15.19 -7.90 -2.41
N PHE A 273 16.01 -6.95 -1.91
CA PHE A 273 17.19 -7.30 -1.12
C PHE A 273 16.86 -7.90 0.25
N ALA A 274 15.77 -7.47 0.89
CA ALA A 274 15.39 -7.97 2.21
C ALA A 274 15.15 -9.50 2.23
N PRO A 275 14.28 -10.07 1.38
CA PRO A 275 14.11 -11.52 1.32
C PRO A 275 15.37 -12.23 0.80
N LEU A 276 16.12 -11.62 -0.13
CA LEU A 276 17.35 -12.21 -0.66
C LEU A 276 18.42 -12.38 0.43
N LEU A 277 18.65 -11.34 1.21
CA LEU A 277 19.61 -11.39 2.33
C LEU A 277 19.14 -12.34 3.43
N ALA A 278 17.85 -12.35 3.74
CA ALA A 278 17.27 -13.28 4.70
C ALA A 278 17.43 -14.74 4.26
N TRP A 279 17.32 -15.02 2.96
CA TRP A 279 17.56 -16.34 2.38
C TRP A 279 19.04 -16.73 2.43
N LEU A 280 19.95 -15.79 2.16
CA LEU A 280 21.40 -16.03 2.17
C LEU A 280 21.96 -16.23 3.59
N TRP A 281 21.31 -15.68 4.60
CA TRP A 281 21.77 -15.72 6.02
C TRP A 281 21.01 -16.75 6.87
N ARG A 282 20.36 -17.69 6.23
CA ARG A 282 19.72 -18.84 6.89
C ARG A 282 20.72 -19.88 7.42
#